data_31c8691ebb5dfd64fa4d644f6b60f35c
#
_entry.id   31c8691ebb5dfd64fa4d644f6b60f35c
#
_cell.length_a   1.000
_cell.length_b   1.000
_cell.length_c   1.000
_cell.angle_alpha   90.00
_cell.angle_beta   90.00
_cell.angle_gamma   90.00
#
_symmetry.space_group_name_H-M   'P 1'
#
loop_
_entity.id
_entity.type
_entity.pdbx_description
1 polymer ?
#
loop_
_entity_poly.entity_id
_entity_poly.type
_entity_poly.pdbx_seq_one_letter_code
_entity_poly.pdbx_strand_id
1 'polypeptide(L)'
;EDPFDTYTMDMVANEEHILLAREAAEKSAVLLTNNGILPLQKASEISVFGSLATVANTGDHGSSTVRPPHVITPLQGLSAYLEKDLALAGDETDLEQAAAAARNAEVAIVIVGTTADDEGEFIPGNLSTQTESSGNKADENSGPLGSGKDRGGDRRKVRLPDPQQALVDTVTENNPNTIVVLVCGSAIICDWADKAGAVLQTFYAGMEGGAALANLLYGDVNPSGKLPFSVAHSEEDY
;
A
#
# COMPACT_ATOMS: atom_id res chain seq x y z
N GLU A 1 -20.27 25.74 29.43
CA GLU A 1 -20.21 24.28 29.20
C GLU A 1 -18.85 23.97 28.60
N ASP A 2 -18.14 23.01 29.19
CA ASP A 2 -16.84 22.57 28.66
C ASP A 2 -17.11 21.80 27.37
N PRO A 3 -16.59 22.20 26.19
CA PRO A 3 -16.82 21.49 24.95
C PRO A 3 -16.28 20.06 24.99
N PHE A 4 -15.37 19.74 25.90
CA PHE A 4 -14.83 18.38 26.06
C PHE A 4 -15.81 17.41 26.73
N ASP A 5 -16.84 17.87 27.42
CA ASP A 5 -17.89 17.03 28.01
C ASP A 5 -18.82 16.39 26.96
N THR A 6 -18.77 16.90 25.72
CA THR A 6 -19.59 16.39 24.60
C THR A 6 -18.89 15.40 23.71
N TYR A 7 -17.57 15.23 23.84
CA TYR A 7 -16.77 14.33 23.00
C TYR A 7 -16.30 13.12 23.79
N THR A 8 -16.63 11.94 23.29
CA THR A 8 -16.25 10.65 23.90
C THR A 8 -15.42 9.82 22.94
N MET A 9 -14.70 8.83 23.45
CA MET A 9 -13.92 7.91 22.63
C MET A 9 -14.79 7.08 21.67
N ASP A 10 -16.07 6.90 21.96
CA ASP A 10 -17.00 6.20 21.07
C ASP A 10 -17.27 6.94 19.76
N MET A 11 -16.90 8.23 19.69
CA MET A 11 -16.98 9.01 18.46
C MET A 11 -15.79 8.75 17.53
N VAL A 12 -14.70 8.21 18.06
CA VAL A 12 -13.48 7.91 17.27
C VAL A 12 -13.72 6.65 16.46
N ALA A 13 -13.57 6.76 15.14
CA ALA A 13 -13.75 5.66 14.20
C ALA A 13 -15.09 4.91 14.42
N ASN A 14 -16.16 5.65 14.65
CA ASN A 14 -17.51 5.10 14.63
C ASN A 14 -17.86 4.59 13.22
N GLU A 15 -18.96 3.89 13.07
CA GLU A 15 -19.36 3.27 11.81
C GLU A 15 -19.42 4.27 10.63
N GLU A 16 -19.96 5.47 10.87
CA GLU A 16 -20.03 6.53 9.85
C GLU A 16 -18.63 6.98 9.41
N HIS A 17 -17.71 7.17 10.36
CA HIS A 17 -16.32 7.56 10.04
C HIS A 17 -15.56 6.44 9.34
N ILE A 18 -15.79 5.18 9.69
CA ILE A 18 -15.19 4.02 9.02
C ILE A 18 -15.66 3.96 7.56
N LEU A 19 -16.96 4.09 7.32
CA LEU A 19 -17.52 4.11 5.96
C LEU A 19 -16.99 5.30 5.15
N LEU A 20 -16.89 6.48 5.75
CA LEU A 20 -16.35 7.66 5.10
C LEU A 20 -14.86 7.49 4.76
N ALA A 21 -14.07 6.89 5.65
CA ALA A 21 -12.67 6.59 5.40
C ALA A 21 -12.50 5.62 4.22
N ARG A 22 -13.34 4.59 4.14
CA ARG A 22 -13.38 3.66 3.01
C ARG A 22 -13.75 4.36 1.71
N GLU A 23 -14.82 5.15 1.71
CA GLU A 23 -15.27 5.92 0.55
C GLU A 23 -14.17 6.88 0.05
N ALA A 24 -13.46 7.54 0.97
CA ALA A 24 -12.34 8.42 0.61
C ALA A 24 -11.20 7.64 -0.05
N ALA A 25 -10.83 6.46 0.47
CA ALA A 25 -9.82 5.59 -0.11
C ALA A 25 -10.22 5.12 -1.52
N GLU A 26 -11.47 4.68 -1.70
CA GLU A 26 -12.00 4.26 -2.99
C GLU A 26 -11.97 5.37 -4.05
N LYS A 27 -12.40 6.58 -3.66
CA LYS A 27 -12.48 7.74 -4.57
C LYS A 27 -11.11 8.36 -4.87
N SER A 28 -10.12 8.17 -4.01
CA SER A 28 -8.76 8.66 -4.24
C SER A 28 -7.95 7.80 -5.21
N ALA A 29 -8.25 6.51 -5.31
CA ALA A 29 -7.51 5.57 -6.13
C ALA A 29 -7.57 5.93 -7.63
N VAL A 30 -6.41 5.82 -8.30
CA VAL A 30 -6.24 6.17 -9.72
C VAL A 30 -5.86 4.93 -10.52
N LEU A 31 -6.71 4.55 -11.46
CA LEU A 31 -6.38 3.50 -12.43
C LEU A 31 -5.49 4.10 -13.51
N LEU A 32 -4.20 3.74 -13.49
CA LEU A 32 -3.19 4.27 -14.43
C LEU A 32 -3.27 3.57 -15.78
N THR A 33 -3.35 2.24 -15.78
CA THR A 33 -3.49 1.41 -16.98
C THR A 33 -4.42 0.24 -16.70
N ASN A 34 -5.12 -0.24 -17.75
CA ASN A 34 -5.93 -1.45 -17.69
C ASN A 34 -6.12 -2.00 -19.11
N ASN A 35 -5.64 -3.19 -19.38
CA ASN A 35 -5.81 -3.88 -20.67
C ASN A 35 -7.15 -4.64 -20.78
N GLY A 36 -8.03 -4.49 -19.79
CA GLY A 36 -9.31 -5.18 -19.68
C GLY A 36 -9.33 -6.30 -18.64
N ILE A 37 -8.25 -6.47 -17.86
CA ILE A 37 -8.22 -7.45 -16.75
C ILE A 37 -9.12 -7.02 -15.58
N LEU A 38 -9.26 -5.74 -15.34
CA LEU A 38 -10.17 -5.17 -14.33
C LEU A 38 -11.51 -4.78 -14.98
N PRO A 39 -12.64 -4.97 -14.27
CA PRO A 39 -12.76 -5.57 -12.94
C PRO A 39 -12.58 -7.09 -12.94
N LEU A 40 -12.05 -7.62 -11.84
CA LEU A 40 -11.92 -9.06 -11.64
C LEU A 40 -13.28 -9.74 -11.47
N GLN A 41 -13.35 -11.00 -11.87
CA GLN A 41 -14.50 -11.85 -11.55
C GLN A 41 -14.29 -12.51 -10.18
N LYS A 42 -15.36 -12.64 -9.38
CA LYS A 42 -15.27 -13.30 -8.05
C LYS A 42 -14.80 -14.76 -8.13
N ALA A 43 -14.99 -15.40 -9.26
CA ALA A 43 -14.57 -16.79 -9.49
C ALA A 43 -13.08 -16.93 -9.84
N SER A 44 -12.38 -15.83 -10.15
CA SER A 44 -10.96 -15.88 -10.50
C SER A 44 -10.10 -16.26 -9.30
N GLU A 45 -9.17 -17.17 -9.51
CA GLU A 45 -8.19 -17.55 -8.49
C GLU A 45 -7.04 -16.54 -8.52
N ILE A 46 -6.88 -15.83 -7.40
CA ILE A 46 -5.84 -14.82 -7.25
C ILE A 46 -4.67 -15.31 -6.41
N SER A 47 -3.47 -14.82 -6.74
CA SER A 47 -2.27 -14.95 -5.90
C SER A 47 -1.73 -13.57 -5.58
N VAL A 48 -1.42 -13.30 -4.31
CA VAL A 48 -1.00 -11.98 -3.82
C VAL A 48 0.49 -12.01 -3.54
N PHE A 49 1.21 -10.97 -4.01
CA PHE A 49 2.65 -10.83 -3.94
C PHE A 49 3.04 -9.49 -3.31
N GLY A 50 4.25 -9.44 -2.74
CA GLY A 50 4.87 -8.25 -2.19
C GLY A 50 4.63 -8.09 -0.69
N SER A 51 5.67 -7.76 0.05
CA SER A 51 5.63 -7.64 1.51
C SER A 51 4.60 -6.61 1.98
N LEU A 52 4.36 -5.53 1.22
CA LEU A 52 3.37 -4.50 1.55
C LEU A 52 1.93 -5.01 1.56
N ALA A 53 1.66 -6.19 1.00
CA ALA A 53 0.34 -6.81 1.08
C ALA A 53 -0.10 -7.11 2.53
N THR A 54 0.86 -7.31 3.43
CA THR A 54 0.64 -7.68 4.83
C THR A 54 0.95 -6.57 5.82
N VAL A 55 1.45 -5.43 5.34
CA VAL A 55 1.86 -4.30 6.18
C VAL A 55 0.72 -3.31 6.37
N ALA A 56 0.52 -2.86 7.62
CA ALA A 56 -0.39 -1.77 7.95
C ALA A 56 0.27 -0.43 7.59
N ASN A 57 0.25 -0.08 6.30
CA ASN A 57 0.89 1.13 5.78
C ASN A 57 -0.12 2.29 5.72
N THR A 58 -0.09 3.17 6.73
CA THR A 58 -0.99 4.32 6.84
C THR A 58 -0.33 5.65 6.45
N GLY A 59 0.88 5.59 5.91
CA GLY A 59 1.63 6.76 5.46
C GLY A 59 2.68 7.23 6.45
N ASP A 60 2.84 8.54 6.57
CA ASP A 60 3.86 9.17 7.38
C ASP A 60 3.74 8.85 8.88
N HIS A 61 4.90 8.71 9.53
CA HIS A 61 5.02 8.47 10.97
C HIS A 61 5.61 9.66 11.74
N GLY A 62 5.70 10.82 11.10
CA GLY A 62 6.17 12.08 11.69
C GLY A 62 5.06 12.85 12.42
N SER A 63 4.99 14.14 12.17
CA SER A 63 3.98 15.04 12.79
C SER A 63 2.54 14.70 12.38
N SER A 64 2.37 14.05 11.23
CA SER A 64 1.08 13.57 10.70
C SER A 64 0.72 12.14 11.10
N THR A 65 1.47 11.53 12.04
CA THR A 65 1.18 10.17 12.51
C THR A 65 -0.26 10.02 12.97
N VAL A 66 -0.99 9.10 12.34
CA VAL A 66 -2.32 8.67 12.79
C VAL A 66 -2.24 7.35 13.54
N ARG A 67 -3.13 7.16 14.50
CA ARG A 67 -3.24 5.92 15.29
C ARG A 67 -4.66 5.38 15.18
N PRO A 68 -5.00 4.74 14.05
CA PRO A 68 -6.32 4.16 13.87
C PRO A 68 -6.52 2.97 14.83
N PRO A 69 -7.76 2.66 15.24
CA PRO A 69 -8.03 1.53 16.11
C PRO A 69 -7.77 0.18 15.44
N HIS A 70 -7.80 0.14 14.11
CA HIS A 70 -7.44 -1.01 13.27
C HIS A 70 -6.94 -0.54 11.90
N VAL A 71 -6.24 -1.40 11.19
CA VAL A 71 -5.88 -1.21 9.77
C VAL A 71 -6.16 -2.52 9.04
N ILE A 72 -6.93 -2.44 7.97
CA ILE A 72 -7.18 -3.58 7.08
C ILE A 72 -6.10 -3.55 6.00
N THR A 73 -5.17 -4.52 6.07
CA THR A 73 -4.11 -4.65 5.05
C THR A 73 -4.69 -5.11 3.71
N PRO A 74 -3.98 -4.92 2.58
CA PRO A 74 -4.42 -5.40 1.27
C PRO A 74 -4.81 -6.89 1.27
N LEU A 75 -3.97 -7.75 1.86
CA LEU A 75 -4.24 -9.18 1.94
C LEU A 75 -5.48 -9.50 2.78
N GLN A 76 -5.66 -8.83 3.93
CA GLN A 76 -6.85 -9.00 4.76
C GLN A 76 -8.13 -8.54 4.06
N GLY A 77 -8.08 -7.41 3.34
CA GLY A 77 -9.22 -6.91 2.57
C GLY A 77 -9.66 -7.88 1.48
N LEU A 78 -8.71 -8.41 0.71
CA LEU A 78 -8.97 -9.41 -0.33
C LEU A 78 -9.49 -10.72 0.26
N SER A 79 -8.90 -11.19 1.37
CA SER A 79 -9.35 -12.40 2.07
C SER A 79 -10.80 -12.27 2.56
N ALA A 80 -11.12 -11.15 3.20
CA ALA A 80 -12.47 -10.88 3.69
C ALA A 80 -13.50 -10.78 2.56
N TYR A 81 -13.14 -10.08 1.47
CA TYR A 81 -14.02 -9.91 0.31
C TYR A 81 -14.35 -11.24 -0.38
N LEU A 82 -13.37 -12.14 -0.50
CA LEU A 82 -13.53 -13.44 -1.15
C LEU A 82 -14.04 -14.53 -0.19
N GLU A 83 -14.15 -14.23 1.09
CA GLU A 83 -14.44 -15.23 2.14
C GLU A 83 -13.46 -16.41 2.09
N LYS A 84 -12.18 -16.12 1.77
CA LYS A 84 -11.10 -17.11 1.67
C LYS A 84 -9.92 -16.67 2.54
N ASP A 85 -9.22 -17.62 3.13
CA ASP A 85 -7.97 -17.37 3.85
C ASP A 85 -6.82 -17.34 2.83
N LEU A 86 -6.47 -16.14 2.36
CA LEU A 86 -5.39 -15.95 1.41
C LEU A 86 -4.05 -15.87 2.14
N ALA A 87 -3.04 -16.51 1.56
CA ALA A 87 -1.66 -16.37 1.98
C ALA A 87 -0.86 -15.57 0.96
N LEU A 88 0.24 -14.96 1.42
CA LEU A 88 1.20 -14.33 0.52
C LEU A 88 1.87 -15.41 -0.34
N ALA A 89 1.82 -15.24 -1.65
CA ALA A 89 2.35 -16.23 -2.61
C ALA A 89 3.87 -16.08 -2.82
N GLY A 90 4.40 -14.89 -2.61
CA GLY A 90 5.81 -14.56 -2.69
C GLY A 90 6.05 -13.07 -2.47
N ASP A 91 7.28 -12.71 -2.19
CA ASP A 91 7.70 -11.33 -1.99
C ASP A 91 9.11 -11.08 -2.56
N GLU A 92 9.65 -9.91 -2.30
CA GLU A 92 10.97 -9.46 -2.79
C GLU A 92 12.16 -10.21 -2.16
N THR A 93 11.93 -11.06 -1.16
CA THR A 93 13.01 -11.81 -0.49
C THR A 93 13.36 -13.12 -1.20
N ASP A 94 12.42 -13.69 -1.98
CA ASP A 94 12.64 -14.91 -2.77
C ASP A 94 11.96 -14.81 -4.16
N LEU A 95 12.71 -14.29 -5.12
CA LEU A 95 12.24 -14.10 -6.50
C LEU A 95 12.03 -15.42 -7.26
N GLU A 96 12.72 -16.49 -6.88
CA GLU A 96 12.52 -17.81 -7.50
C GLU A 96 11.16 -18.38 -7.09
N GLN A 97 10.83 -18.28 -5.79
CA GLN A 97 9.51 -18.64 -5.29
C GLN A 97 8.42 -17.77 -5.93
N ALA A 98 8.62 -16.46 -6.00
CA ALA A 98 7.68 -15.54 -6.62
C ALA A 98 7.43 -15.89 -8.10
N ALA A 99 8.48 -16.16 -8.87
CA ALA A 99 8.36 -16.60 -10.28
C ALA A 99 7.58 -17.90 -10.42
N ALA A 100 7.86 -18.88 -9.57
CA ALA A 100 7.16 -20.18 -9.60
C ALA A 100 5.67 -20.03 -9.25
N ALA A 101 5.35 -19.21 -8.25
CA ALA A 101 3.98 -18.91 -7.86
C ALA A 101 3.23 -18.13 -8.96
N ALA A 102 3.89 -17.14 -9.57
CA ALA A 102 3.32 -16.34 -10.65
C ALA A 102 2.92 -17.17 -11.87
N ARG A 103 3.77 -18.13 -12.27
CA ARG A 103 3.45 -19.06 -13.39
C ARG A 103 2.21 -19.91 -13.14
N ASN A 104 1.90 -20.19 -11.90
CA ASN A 104 0.76 -21.04 -11.52
C ASN A 104 -0.51 -20.22 -11.19
N ALA A 105 -0.39 -18.91 -11.02
CA ALA A 105 -1.52 -18.05 -10.70
C ALA A 105 -2.38 -17.78 -11.95
N GLU A 106 -3.71 -17.79 -11.80
CA GLU A 106 -4.62 -17.28 -12.83
C GLU A 106 -4.48 -15.77 -12.95
N VAL A 107 -4.49 -15.06 -11.80
CA VAL A 107 -4.26 -13.64 -11.68
C VAL A 107 -3.24 -13.38 -10.58
N ALA A 108 -2.22 -12.59 -10.86
CA ALA A 108 -1.24 -12.13 -9.88
C ALA A 108 -1.56 -10.69 -9.46
N ILE A 109 -1.60 -10.42 -8.15
CA ILE A 109 -1.76 -9.08 -7.58
C ILE A 109 -0.49 -8.75 -6.82
N VAL A 110 0.27 -7.76 -7.29
CA VAL A 110 1.55 -7.35 -6.70
C VAL A 110 1.35 -6.03 -5.96
N ILE A 111 1.57 -6.03 -4.65
CA ILE A 111 1.45 -4.84 -3.79
C ILE A 111 2.86 -4.32 -3.50
N VAL A 112 3.18 -3.16 -4.04
CA VAL A 112 4.49 -2.51 -3.92
C VAL A 112 4.34 -1.01 -3.69
N GLY A 113 5.40 -0.35 -3.30
CA GLY A 113 5.39 1.09 -3.07
C GLY A 113 6.39 1.54 -2.02
N THR A 114 6.05 2.58 -1.30
CA THR A 114 6.88 3.23 -0.30
C THR A 114 6.25 3.17 1.08
N THR A 115 7.07 3.35 2.09
CA THR A 115 6.67 3.44 3.50
C THR A 115 7.15 4.75 4.10
N ALA A 116 6.82 5.00 5.36
CA ALA A 116 7.35 6.15 6.10
C ALA A 116 8.89 6.13 6.21
N ASP A 117 9.53 4.97 6.11
CA ASP A 117 11.01 4.88 6.12
C ASP A 117 11.62 5.33 4.79
N ASP A 118 10.85 5.29 3.69
CA ASP A 118 11.28 5.72 2.36
C ASP A 118 11.03 7.22 2.09
N GLU A 119 9.86 7.72 2.53
CA GLU A 119 9.41 9.08 2.18
C GLU A 119 8.63 9.80 3.30
N GLY A 120 8.74 9.32 4.55
CA GLY A 120 8.12 9.98 5.69
C GLY A 120 8.83 11.27 6.10
N GLU A 121 8.25 12.04 7.02
CA GLU A 121 8.87 13.24 7.57
C GLU A 121 10.26 12.93 8.12
N PHE A 122 11.24 13.79 7.80
CA PHE A 122 12.58 13.65 8.34
C PHE A 122 12.59 13.91 9.85
N ILE A 123 12.95 12.91 10.63
CA ILE A 123 13.08 12.99 12.08
C ILE A 123 14.54 12.77 12.46
N PRO A 124 15.26 13.82 12.91
CA PRO A 124 16.61 13.65 13.41
C PRO A 124 16.70 12.63 14.53
N GLY A 125 17.72 11.80 14.54
CA GLY A 125 17.89 10.74 15.53
C GLY A 125 17.89 11.21 16.99
N ASN A 126 18.24 12.46 17.24
CA ASN A 126 18.17 13.07 18.58
C ASN A 126 16.75 13.47 19.01
N LEU A 127 15.78 13.48 18.08
CA LEU A 127 14.36 13.78 18.31
C LEU A 127 13.47 12.55 18.08
N SER A 128 14.00 11.45 17.55
CA SER A 128 13.23 10.24 17.32
C SER A 128 12.84 9.62 18.65
N THR A 129 11.68 10.02 19.14
CA THR A 129 10.98 9.28 20.17
C THR A 129 10.33 8.11 19.48
N GLN A 130 10.63 6.88 19.89
CA GLN A 130 9.88 5.73 19.39
C GLN A 130 8.42 5.86 19.79
N THR A 131 7.61 6.26 18.87
CA THR A 131 6.19 6.04 18.97
C THR A 131 5.92 4.71 18.29
N GLU A 132 5.69 3.69 19.11
CA GLU A 132 5.21 2.38 18.63
C GLU A 132 3.96 2.60 17.79
N SER A 133 4.09 2.45 16.47
CA SER A 133 2.93 2.38 15.60
C SER A 133 2.66 0.92 15.29
N SER A 134 1.47 0.50 15.69
CA SER A 134 0.75 -0.69 15.25
C SER A 134 1.57 -1.99 15.09
N GLY A 135 1.69 -2.73 16.19
CA GLY A 135 1.82 -4.19 16.14
C GLY A 135 3.19 -4.79 15.84
N ASN A 136 4.17 -4.02 15.42
CA ASN A 136 5.54 -4.50 15.33
C ASN A 136 6.25 -4.26 16.67
N LYS A 137 6.85 -5.32 17.22
CA LYS A 137 7.64 -5.28 18.44
C LYS A 137 8.61 -4.11 18.35
N ALA A 138 8.66 -3.30 19.41
CA ALA A 138 9.70 -2.27 19.61
C ALA A 138 11.05 -2.87 19.22
N ASP A 139 11.78 -2.18 18.35
CA ASP A 139 13.13 -2.57 18.00
C ASP A 139 13.95 -2.50 19.29
N GLU A 140 14.47 -3.65 19.77
CA GLU A 140 15.24 -3.75 21.02
C GLU A 140 16.51 -2.88 21.04
N ASN A 141 16.80 -2.18 19.93
CA ASN A 141 17.90 -1.24 19.76
C ASN A 141 17.53 0.22 20.04
N SER A 142 16.35 0.49 20.58
CA SER A 142 15.96 1.83 20.99
C SER A 142 16.68 2.26 22.25
N GLY A 143 17.74 2.99 22.05
CA GLY A 143 18.40 3.70 23.16
C GLY A 143 17.54 4.83 23.77
N PRO A 144 17.99 5.45 24.89
CA PRO A 144 17.32 6.60 25.47
C PRO A 144 17.14 7.73 24.43
N LEU A 145 16.18 8.64 24.67
CA LEU A 145 15.97 9.85 23.87
C LEU A 145 17.32 10.44 23.41
N GLY A 146 17.56 10.53 22.10
CA GLY A 146 18.76 11.12 21.55
C GLY A 146 19.84 10.16 21.05
N SER A 147 19.62 8.84 21.01
CA SER A 147 20.56 7.85 20.48
C SER A 147 20.06 7.12 19.20
N GLY A 148 18.93 7.54 18.63
CA GLY A 148 18.36 6.93 17.43
C GLY A 148 19.07 7.36 16.13
N LYS A 149 18.87 6.59 15.06
CA LYS A 149 19.23 6.99 13.69
C LYS A 149 18.19 7.97 13.15
N ASP A 150 18.61 8.85 12.25
CA ASP A 150 17.69 9.66 11.44
C ASP A 150 16.69 8.74 10.73
N ARG A 151 15.43 9.18 10.66
CA ARG A 151 14.33 8.43 10.00
C ARG A 151 13.64 9.31 8.98
N GLY A 152 13.10 8.67 7.93
CA GLY A 152 12.37 9.38 6.89
C GLY A 152 13.27 10.27 6.05
N GLY A 153 12.66 11.25 5.43
CA GLY A 153 13.27 12.24 4.54
C GLY A 153 12.80 12.07 3.10
N ASP A 154 13.19 13.01 2.26
CA ASP A 154 12.82 12.98 0.84
C ASP A 154 13.45 11.79 0.13
N ARG A 155 12.67 11.15 -0.72
CA ARG A 155 13.18 10.08 -1.59
C ARG A 155 14.25 10.63 -2.53
N ARG A 156 15.26 9.80 -2.78
CA ARG A 156 16.34 10.11 -3.72
C ARG A 156 16.10 9.54 -5.10
N LYS A 157 15.12 8.66 -5.26
CA LYS A 157 14.74 7.99 -6.52
C LYS A 157 13.24 8.11 -6.72
N VAL A 158 12.81 8.33 -7.94
CA VAL A 158 11.39 8.29 -8.34
C VAL A 158 10.97 6.93 -8.91
N ARG A 159 11.65 5.86 -8.48
CA ARG A 159 11.38 4.46 -8.79
C ARG A 159 11.04 3.69 -7.53
N LEU A 160 10.47 2.51 -7.71
CA LEU A 160 10.34 1.56 -6.61
C LEU A 160 11.72 1.23 -6.00
N PRO A 161 11.79 0.86 -4.71
CA PRO A 161 12.97 0.23 -4.15
C PRO A 161 13.44 -0.95 -5.02
N ASP A 162 14.75 -1.08 -5.23
CA ASP A 162 15.31 -2.06 -6.18
C ASP A 162 14.78 -3.51 -5.97
N PRO A 163 14.58 -4.04 -4.72
CA PRO A 163 13.99 -5.36 -4.53
C PRO A 163 12.54 -5.46 -5.01
N GLN A 164 11.73 -4.42 -4.77
CA GLN A 164 10.34 -4.39 -5.21
C GLN A 164 10.23 -4.24 -6.73
N GLN A 165 11.12 -3.46 -7.35
CA GLN A 165 11.23 -3.39 -8.81
C GLN A 165 11.53 -4.78 -9.40
N ALA A 166 12.49 -5.50 -8.82
CA ALA A 166 12.83 -6.86 -9.25
C ALA A 166 11.65 -7.83 -9.08
N LEU A 167 10.84 -7.69 -8.02
CA LEU A 167 9.62 -8.47 -7.84
C LEU A 167 8.59 -8.19 -8.94
N VAL A 168 8.32 -6.92 -9.25
CA VAL A 168 7.39 -6.53 -10.32
C VAL A 168 7.83 -7.10 -11.65
N ASP A 169 9.12 -6.93 -12.01
CA ASP A 169 9.66 -7.50 -13.24
C ASP A 169 9.51 -9.02 -13.28
N THR A 170 9.86 -9.69 -12.18
CA THR A 170 9.75 -11.15 -12.07
C THR A 170 8.31 -11.63 -12.25
N VAL A 171 7.34 -11.02 -11.57
CA VAL A 171 5.95 -11.47 -11.63
C VAL A 171 5.35 -11.16 -13.00
N THR A 172 5.57 -9.96 -13.57
CA THR A 172 5.02 -9.58 -14.88
C THR A 172 5.62 -10.40 -16.03
N GLU A 173 6.89 -10.79 -15.94
CA GLU A 173 7.52 -11.68 -16.93
C GLU A 173 7.00 -13.12 -16.89
N ASN A 174 6.48 -13.56 -15.75
CA ASN A 174 5.98 -14.93 -15.56
C ASN A 174 4.45 -15.04 -15.62
N ASN A 175 3.73 -13.91 -15.53
CA ASN A 175 2.25 -13.90 -15.61
C ASN A 175 1.76 -12.62 -16.28
N PRO A 176 1.18 -12.69 -17.50
CA PRO A 176 0.63 -11.52 -18.20
C PRO A 176 -0.64 -10.96 -17.53
N ASN A 177 -1.31 -11.75 -16.68
CA ASN A 177 -2.47 -11.34 -15.91
C ASN A 177 -2.03 -10.75 -14.55
N THR A 178 -1.04 -9.87 -14.57
CA THR A 178 -0.53 -9.23 -13.36
C THR A 178 -1.18 -7.86 -13.16
N ILE A 179 -1.72 -7.62 -11.98
CA ILE A 179 -2.19 -6.31 -11.51
C ILE A 179 -1.17 -5.79 -10.52
N VAL A 180 -0.63 -4.60 -10.78
CA VAL A 180 0.28 -3.95 -9.84
C VAL A 180 -0.45 -2.84 -9.10
N VAL A 181 -0.41 -2.90 -7.77
CA VAL A 181 -0.98 -1.90 -6.87
C VAL A 181 0.15 -1.11 -6.22
N LEU A 182 0.17 0.20 -6.50
CA LEU A 182 1.15 1.13 -5.96
C LEU A 182 0.60 1.78 -4.69
N VAL A 183 1.27 1.52 -3.57
CA VAL A 183 1.01 2.16 -2.28
C VAL A 183 2.11 3.18 -2.03
N CYS A 184 1.92 4.43 -2.44
CA CYS A 184 2.95 5.47 -2.35
C CYS A 184 2.31 6.86 -2.35
N GLY A 185 2.96 7.83 -1.69
CA GLY A 185 2.45 9.20 -1.56
C GLY A 185 2.69 10.07 -2.79
N SER A 186 3.66 9.73 -3.64
CA SER A 186 4.06 10.56 -4.78
C SER A 186 4.38 9.72 -6.03
N ALA A 187 4.95 10.35 -7.06
CA ALA A 187 5.20 9.72 -8.35
C ALA A 187 6.16 8.52 -8.25
N ILE A 188 5.83 7.45 -8.96
CA ILE A 188 6.71 6.31 -9.24
C ILE A 188 6.78 6.15 -10.76
N ILE A 189 7.98 6.13 -11.31
CA ILE A 189 8.20 5.79 -12.73
C ILE A 189 7.90 4.30 -12.92
N CYS A 190 6.96 4.01 -13.81
CA CYS A 190 6.45 2.67 -14.10
C CYS A 190 6.83 2.26 -15.53
N ASP A 191 8.12 2.16 -15.84
CA ASP A 191 8.60 1.75 -17.17
C ASP A 191 8.26 0.28 -17.52
N TRP A 192 7.80 -0.46 -16.55
CA TRP A 192 7.27 -1.82 -16.66
C TRP A 192 5.75 -1.89 -16.85
N ALA A 193 5.03 -0.75 -16.84
CA ALA A 193 3.56 -0.73 -16.86
C ALA A 193 2.94 -1.46 -18.06
N ASP A 194 3.60 -1.43 -19.22
CA ASP A 194 3.15 -2.13 -20.43
C ASP A 194 3.20 -3.66 -20.31
N LYS A 195 3.96 -4.20 -19.35
CA LYS A 195 4.02 -5.63 -19.06
C LYS A 195 2.89 -6.08 -18.13
N ALA A 196 2.25 -5.15 -17.41
CA ALA A 196 1.19 -5.44 -16.48
C ALA A 196 -0.19 -5.40 -17.14
N GLY A 197 -1.11 -6.22 -16.67
CA GLY A 197 -2.52 -6.20 -17.08
C GLY A 197 -3.25 -4.95 -16.62
N ALA A 198 -2.93 -4.48 -15.42
CA ALA A 198 -3.40 -3.19 -14.88
C ALA A 198 -2.41 -2.63 -13.85
N VAL A 199 -2.44 -1.30 -13.71
CA VAL A 199 -1.69 -0.59 -12.66
C VAL A 199 -2.65 0.36 -11.95
N LEU A 200 -2.77 0.21 -10.62
CA LEU A 200 -3.63 1.01 -9.77
C LEU A 200 -2.78 1.72 -8.71
N GLN A 201 -2.88 3.04 -8.60
CA GLN A 201 -2.27 3.80 -7.51
C GLN A 201 -3.32 4.07 -6.43
N THR A 202 -3.04 3.62 -5.19
CA THR A 202 -3.97 3.75 -4.06
C THR A 202 -3.55 4.81 -3.06
N PHE A 203 -2.36 5.39 -3.21
CA PHE A 203 -1.74 6.25 -2.19
C PHE A 203 -1.64 5.53 -0.85
N TYR A 204 -1.63 6.28 0.27
CA TYR A 204 -1.78 5.74 1.61
C TYR A 204 -3.25 5.76 1.98
N ALA A 205 -3.91 4.64 1.77
CA ALA A 205 -5.37 4.53 1.80
C ALA A 205 -5.98 4.45 3.22
N GLY A 206 -5.16 4.63 4.27
CA GLY A 206 -5.63 4.67 5.65
C GLY A 206 -6.14 3.33 6.19
N MET A 207 -6.95 3.41 7.25
CA MET A 207 -7.38 2.22 8.01
C MET A 207 -8.23 1.23 7.21
N GLU A 208 -8.97 1.70 6.21
CA GLU A 208 -9.89 0.89 5.39
C GLU A 208 -9.31 0.54 4.02
N GLY A 209 -8.02 0.81 3.79
CA GLY A 209 -7.36 0.67 2.49
C GLY A 209 -7.49 -0.70 1.86
N GLY A 210 -7.39 -1.78 2.65
CA GLY A 210 -7.53 -3.14 2.12
C GLY A 210 -8.95 -3.46 1.66
N ALA A 211 -9.97 -3.00 2.39
CA ALA A 211 -11.37 -3.16 1.99
C ALA A 211 -11.69 -2.33 0.74
N ALA A 212 -11.23 -1.08 0.68
CA ALA A 212 -11.35 -0.22 -0.50
C ALA A 212 -10.69 -0.85 -1.73
N LEU A 213 -9.47 -1.41 -1.57
CA LEU A 213 -8.76 -2.09 -2.65
C LEU A 213 -9.58 -3.25 -3.23
N ALA A 214 -10.16 -4.09 -2.37
CA ALA A 214 -10.99 -5.20 -2.84
C ALA A 214 -12.19 -4.70 -3.66
N ASN A 215 -12.94 -3.71 -3.17
CA ASN A 215 -14.07 -3.12 -3.91
C ASN A 215 -13.66 -2.57 -5.28
N LEU A 216 -12.49 -1.94 -5.36
CA LEU A 216 -11.95 -1.39 -6.62
C LEU A 216 -11.56 -2.49 -7.61
N LEU A 217 -10.87 -3.53 -7.15
CA LEU A 217 -10.39 -4.60 -8.03
C LEU A 217 -11.55 -5.45 -8.57
N TYR A 218 -12.60 -5.65 -7.79
CA TYR A 218 -13.78 -6.43 -8.21
C TYR A 218 -14.90 -5.58 -8.82
N GLY A 219 -14.71 -4.24 -8.91
CA GLY A 219 -15.61 -3.34 -9.62
C GLY A 219 -16.89 -2.99 -8.86
N ASP A 220 -16.97 -3.23 -7.55
CA ASP A 220 -18.05 -2.72 -6.71
C ASP A 220 -18.02 -1.18 -6.69
N VAL A 221 -16.81 -0.60 -6.81
CA VAL A 221 -16.57 0.83 -6.97
C VAL A 221 -15.63 1.08 -8.15
N ASN A 222 -15.96 2.07 -8.97
CA ASN A 222 -15.09 2.48 -10.08
C ASN A 222 -14.00 3.45 -9.60
N PRO A 223 -12.71 3.20 -9.90
CA PRO A 223 -11.62 4.14 -9.60
C PRO A 223 -11.91 5.51 -10.24
N SER A 224 -11.94 6.57 -9.45
CA SER A 224 -12.30 7.91 -9.92
C SER A 224 -11.30 9.00 -9.55
N GLY A 225 -10.24 8.67 -8.84
CA GLY A 225 -9.16 9.57 -8.48
C GLY A 225 -8.45 10.17 -9.69
N LYS A 226 -7.74 11.29 -9.45
CA LYS A 226 -6.89 11.95 -10.42
C LYS A 226 -5.51 12.15 -9.83
N LEU A 227 -4.45 11.92 -10.63
CA LEU A 227 -3.10 12.22 -10.20
C LEU A 227 -2.94 13.71 -9.93
N PRO A 228 -2.47 14.11 -8.74
CA PRO A 228 -2.17 15.50 -8.42
C PRO A 228 -0.78 15.95 -8.93
N PHE A 229 -0.06 15.06 -9.62
CA PHE A 229 1.28 15.27 -10.16
C PHE A 229 1.42 14.56 -11.51
N SER A 230 2.48 14.93 -12.25
CA SER A 230 2.90 14.21 -13.46
C SER A 230 3.83 13.07 -13.12
N VAL A 231 3.74 11.97 -13.86
CA VAL A 231 4.72 10.88 -13.83
C VAL A 231 5.49 10.92 -15.14
N ALA A 232 6.79 11.15 -15.06
CA ALA A 232 7.68 11.15 -16.21
C ALA A 232 8.00 9.72 -16.68
N HIS A 233 8.51 9.58 -17.90
CA HIS A 233 8.98 8.30 -18.42
C HIS A 233 10.35 7.91 -17.87
N SER A 234 11.19 8.90 -17.57
CA SER A 234 12.52 8.70 -17.02
C SER A 234 12.84 9.75 -15.95
N GLU A 235 13.86 9.49 -15.15
CA GLU A 235 14.36 10.44 -14.15
C GLU A 235 14.96 11.72 -14.79
N GLU A 236 15.39 11.62 -16.04
CA GLU A 236 15.98 12.73 -16.79
C GLU A 236 14.91 13.75 -17.26
N ASP A 237 13.63 13.38 -17.19
CA ASP A 237 12.49 14.23 -17.59
C ASP A 237 11.96 15.12 -16.44
N TYR A 238 12.58 15.02 -15.24
CA TYR A 238 12.26 15.86 -14.07
C TYR A 238 13.17 17.07 -13.92
#